data_872565edd5f420d0ab5e9170b5023d3f
#
_entry.id   872565edd5f420d0ab5e9170b5023d3f
#
_cell.length_a   1.000
_cell.length_b   1.000
_cell.length_c   1.000
_cell.angle_alpha   90.00
_cell.angle_beta   90.00
_cell.angle_gamma   90.00
#
_symmetry.space_group_name_H-M   'P 1'
#
loop_
_entity.id
_entity.type
_entity.pdbx_description
1 polymer ?
#
loop_
_entity_poly.entity_id
_entity_poly.type
_entity_poly.pdbx_seq_one_letter_code
_entity_poly.pdbx_strand_id
1 'polypeptide(L)'
;FDKACRLAQLSGVTTVMLTGKGEPTIFPSQISSYLEALKKYNFPLVELQTNGLLIRERDSSGNLILENALKMWHQLGLSMVAISVVHHYPEHNRKIYTPHRKEYIDLPATIKYLHELGFSVRLSCVMAKGYVESPEAVENMINFARQQGVEQLTFTPVNLPASAIDPDNHDAYDKHWVWASDNMLSSKQIKSIREELDDMGVRLMELSHGAIVYDVRGQNVCLSNCLVVKPDASELRNLIFFPDGHLRYHWQFSGAILL
;
A
#
# COMPACT_ATOMS: atom_id res chain seq x y z
N PHE A 1 -1.01 23.00 2.73
CA PHE A 1 -1.93 21.85 2.53
C PHE A 1 -3.09 22.23 1.61
N ASP A 2 -3.85 23.32 1.88
CA ASP A 2 -5.03 23.73 1.08
C ASP A 2 -4.71 23.94 -0.40
N LYS A 3 -3.58 24.58 -0.75
CA LYS A 3 -3.15 24.75 -2.14
C LYS A 3 -2.90 23.39 -2.81
N ALA A 4 -2.30 22.45 -2.08
CA ALA A 4 -2.06 21.09 -2.58
C ALA A 4 -3.38 20.35 -2.88
N CYS A 5 -4.36 20.42 -1.96
CA CYS A 5 -5.67 19.80 -2.16
C CYS A 5 -6.45 20.42 -3.33
N ARG A 6 -6.41 21.74 -3.49
CA ARG A 6 -7.04 22.40 -4.64
C ARG A 6 -6.39 21.99 -5.97
N LEU A 7 -5.06 21.94 -6.02
CA LEU A 7 -4.35 21.47 -7.20
C LEU A 7 -4.72 20.02 -7.53
N ALA A 8 -4.76 19.15 -6.51
CA ALA A 8 -5.16 17.76 -6.67
C ALA A 8 -6.57 17.62 -7.27
N GLN A 9 -7.55 18.39 -6.77
CA GLN A 9 -8.89 18.40 -7.34
C GLN A 9 -8.91 18.88 -8.80
N LEU A 10 -8.21 19.98 -9.10
CA LEU A 10 -8.12 20.50 -10.46
C LEU A 10 -7.42 19.51 -11.43
N SER A 11 -6.53 18.68 -10.91
CA SER A 11 -5.85 17.61 -11.65
C SER A 11 -6.65 16.32 -11.74
N GLY A 12 -7.88 16.27 -11.24
CA GLY A 12 -8.74 15.09 -11.32
C GLY A 12 -8.35 13.95 -10.37
N VAL A 13 -7.61 14.25 -9.30
CA VAL A 13 -7.25 13.25 -8.28
C VAL A 13 -8.51 12.72 -7.60
N THR A 14 -8.67 11.39 -7.61
CA THR A 14 -9.81 10.70 -7.00
C THR A 14 -9.46 10.05 -5.67
N THR A 15 -8.19 9.76 -5.42
CA THR A 15 -7.75 9.02 -4.23
C THR A 15 -6.72 9.82 -3.44
N VAL A 16 -6.98 10.00 -2.16
CA VAL A 16 -6.01 10.52 -1.19
C VAL A 16 -5.52 9.38 -0.32
N MET A 17 -4.20 9.21 -0.25
CA MET A 17 -3.58 8.18 0.58
C MET A 17 -2.82 8.84 1.74
N LEU A 18 -3.20 8.50 2.96
CA LEU A 18 -2.46 8.81 4.16
C LEU A 18 -1.42 7.72 4.41
N THR A 19 -0.16 8.05 4.21
CA THR A 19 0.97 7.11 4.32
C THR A 19 2.20 7.83 4.86
N GLY A 20 3.27 7.10 5.17
CA GLY A 20 4.52 7.68 5.65
C GLY A 20 5.70 6.71 5.53
N LYS A 21 6.92 7.21 5.79
CA LYS A 21 8.13 6.38 5.87
C LYS A 21 8.14 5.44 7.08
N GLY A 22 7.31 5.72 8.10
CA GLY A 22 7.07 4.89 9.27
C GLY A 22 5.65 4.37 9.30
N GLU A 23 5.13 4.15 10.50
CA GLU A 23 3.76 3.69 10.72
C GLU A 23 2.84 4.86 11.10
N PRO A 24 1.90 5.26 10.22
CA PRO A 24 1.03 6.42 10.49
C PRO A 24 0.18 6.28 11.77
N THR A 25 -0.27 5.07 12.10
CA THR A 25 -1.19 4.84 13.20
C THR A 25 -0.60 5.10 14.60
N ILE A 26 0.71 5.30 14.71
CA ILE A 26 1.33 5.78 15.96
C ILE A 26 1.08 7.26 16.22
N PHE A 27 0.55 7.99 15.22
CA PHE A 27 0.22 9.42 15.31
C PHE A 27 -1.28 9.67 15.03
N PRO A 28 -2.21 9.13 15.84
CA PRO A 28 -3.63 9.18 15.54
C PRO A 28 -4.19 10.61 15.45
N SER A 29 -3.67 11.53 16.26
CA SER A 29 -4.09 12.95 16.23
C SER A 29 -3.73 13.62 14.89
N GLN A 30 -2.59 13.25 14.30
CA GLN A 30 -2.16 13.78 13.00
C GLN A 30 -3.08 13.28 11.87
N ILE A 31 -3.44 11.99 11.88
CA ILE A 31 -4.40 11.43 10.93
C ILE A 31 -5.73 12.17 11.05
N SER A 32 -6.25 12.36 12.26
CA SER A 32 -7.50 13.10 12.50
C SER A 32 -7.44 14.50 11.91
N SER A 33 -6.36 15.26 12.16
CA SER A 33 -6.20 16.61 11.65
C SER A 33 -6.17 16.67 10.11
N TYR A 34 -5.54 15.69 9.45
CA TYR A 34 -5.57 15.59 7.98
C TYR A 34 -6.97 15.25 7.46
N LEU A 35 -7.67 14.32 8.08
CA LEU A 35 -9.04 13.95 7.68
C LEU A 35 -10.01 15.11 7.84
N GLU A 36 -9.93 15.86 8.95
CA GLU A 36 -10.72 17.08 9.14
C GLU A 36 -10.45 18.12 8.06
N ALA A 37 -9.17 18.34 7.72
CA ALA A 37 -8.78 19.26 6.67
C ALA A 37 -9.22 18.80 5.27
N LEU A 38 -9.26 17.49 5.00
CA LEU A 38 -9.69 16.90 3.73
C LEU A 38 -11.19 16.97 3.50
N LYS A 39 -11.99 16.97 4.57
CA LYS A 39 -13.46 16.90 4.50
C LYS A 39 -14.11 17.92 3.56
N LYS A 40 -13.55 19.12 3.47
CA LYS A 40 -14.06 20.19 2.59
C LYS A 40 -13.78 19.97 1.08
N TYR A 41 -12.96 18.99 0.73
CA TYR A 41 -12.53 18.77 -0.66
C TYR A 41 -13.26 17.62 -1.36
N ASN A 42 -14.06 16.82 -0.66
CA ASN A 42 -14.89 15.74 -1.22
C ASN A 42 -14.13 14.79 -2.17
N PHE A 43 -12.93 14.33 -1.77
CA PHE A 43 -12.25 13.29 -2.51
C PHE A 43 -13.04 11.98 -2.45
N PRO A 44 -13.28 11.31 -3.60
CA PRO A 44 -14.09 10.09 -3.66
C PRO A 44 -13.57 8.95 -2.78
N LEU A 45 -12.25 8.81 -2.68
CA LEU A 45 -11.61 7.77 -1.89
C LEU A 45 -10.53 8.37 -1.00
N VAL A 46 -10.62 8.11 0.30
CA VAL A 46 -9.57 8.43 1.28
C VAL A 46 -9.10 7.13 1.91
N GLU A 47 -7.82 6.86 1.81
CA GLU A 47 -7.19 5.62 2.22
C GLU A 47 -6.11 5.85 3.27
N LEU A 48 -6.03 4.99 4.27
CA LEU A 48 -4.92 4.90 5.22
C LEU A 48 -4.09 3.65 4.92
N GLN A 49 -2.81 3.83 4.63
CA GLN A 49 -1.87 2.72 4.50
C GLN A 49 -1.13 2.48 5.82
N THR A 50 -1.18 1.25 6.33
CA THR A 50 -0.64 0.85 7.64
C THR A 50 -0.06 -0.56 7.60
N ASN A 51 0.82 -0.88 8.54
CA ASN A 51 1.23 -2.26 8.81
C ASN A 51 0.17 -3.06 9.61
N GLY A 52 -0.89 -2.39 10.07
CA GLY A 52 -2.03 -3.00 10.77
C GLY A 52 -1.80 -3.35 12.24
N LEU A 53 -0.58 -3.21 12.76
CA LEU A 53 -0.20 -3.71 14.09
C LEU A 53 -1.01 -3.10 15.24
N LEU A 54 -1.35 -1.81 15.12
CA LEU A 54 -2.06 -1.07 16.18
C LEU A 54 -3.58 -1.17 16.09
N ILE A 55 -4.15 -1.67 14.98
CA ILE A 55 -5.61 -1.69 14.75
C ILE A 55 -6.35 -2.45 15.86
N ARG A 56 -5.79 -3.59 16.29
CA ARG A 56 -6.36 -4.41 17.37
C ARG A 56 -5.46 -4.52 18.61
N GLU A 57 -4.44 -3.67 18.70
CA GLU A 57 -3.59 -3.59 19.89
C GLU A 57 -4.41 -3.11 21.08
N ARG A 58 -4.13 -3.66 22.28
CA ARG A 58 -4.84 -3.33 23.51
C ARG A 58 -3.91 -2.64 24.51
N ASP A 59 -4.48 -1.71 25.26
CA ASP A 59 -3.81 -1.09 26.39
C ASP A 59 -3.74 -2.04 27.61
N SER A 60 -3.12 -1.58 28.67
CA SER A 60 -3.01 -2.34 29.93
C SER A 60 -4.36 -2.65 30.61
N SER A 61 -5.42 -1.94 30.23
CA SER A 61 -6.80 -2.15 30.71
C SER A 61 -7.60 -3.06 29.79
N GLY A 62 -7.00 -3.55 28.69
CA GLY A 62 -7.63 -4.44 27.71
C GLY A 62 -8.46 -3.75 26.64
N ASN A 63 -8.49 -2.40 26.59
CA ASN A 63 -9.22 -1.64 25.57
C ASN A 63 -8.40 -1.53 24.28
N LEU A 64 -9.06 -1.54 23.12
CA LEU A 64 -8.41 -1.28 21.85
C LEU A 64 -7.94 0.17 21.76
N ILE A 65 -6.64 0.39 21.58
CA ILE A 65 -6.03 1.74 21.62
C ILE A 65 -6.50 2.66 20.50
N LEU A 66 -6.93 2.13 19.35
CA LEU A 66 -7.40 2.91 18.20
C LEU A 66 -8.91 2.87 17.98
N GLU A 67 -9.72 2.21 18.84
CA GLU A 67 -11.15 2.04 18.58
C GLU A 67 -11.89 3.38 18.34
N ASN A 68 -11.71 4.34 19.23
CA ASN A 68 -12.34 5.65 19.10
C ASN A 68 -11.79 6.44 17.89
N ALA A 69 -10.50 6.33 17.64
CA ALA A 69 -9.86 6.96 16.49
C ALA A 69 -10.40 6.40 15.16
N LEU A 70 -10.47 5.08 15.02
CA LEU A 70 -11.01 4.43 13.82
C LEU A 70 -12.46 4.82 13.55
N LYS A 71 -13.32 4.81 14.57
CA LYS A 71 -14.72 5.27 14.46
C LYS A 71 -14.81 6.73 14.00
N MET A 72 -13.99 7.60 14.59
CA MET A 72 -13.93 9.01 14.19
C MET A 72 -13.39 9.19 12.78
N TRP A 73 -12.34 8.46 12.39
CA TRP A 73 -11.76 8.55 11.04
C TRP A 73 -12.76 8.13 9.97
N HIS A 74 -13.55 7.09 10.22
CA HIS A 74 -14.64 6.70 9.31
C HIS A 74 -15.68 7.83 9.17
N GLN A 75 -16.08 8.48 10.26
CA GLN A 75 -17.01 9.63 10.23
C GLN A 75 -16.40 10.85 9.52
N LEU A 76 -15.08 11.00 9.53
CA LEU A 76 -14.36 12.05 8.82
C LEU A 76 -14.10 11.74 7.34
N GLY A 77 -14.54 10.56 6.85
CA GLY A 77 -14.48 10.19 5.44
C GLY A 77 -13.33 9.26 5.06
N LEU A 78 -12.59 8.71 6.02
CA LEU A 78 -11.68 7.60 5.73
C LEU A 78 -12.53 6.39 5.33
N SER A 79 -12.38 5.93 4.09
CA SER A 79 -13.22 4.87 3.52
C SER A 79 -12.49 3.54 3.38
N MET A 80 -11.17 3.56 3.26
CA MET A 80 -10.38 2.35 3.02
C MET A 80 -9.17 2.28 3.96
N VAL A 81 -8.89 1.08 4.46
CA VAL A 81 -7.64 0.76 5.18
C VAL A 81 -6.85 -0.25 4.36
N ALA A 82 -5.65 0.16 3.92
CA ALA A 82 -4.71 -0.70 3.22
C ALA A 82 -3.71 -1.29 4.20
N ILE A 83 -3.75 -2.60 4.39
CA ILE A 83 -2.82 -3.32 5.26
C ILE A 83 -1.66 -3.86 4.45
N SER A 84 -0.43 -3.47 4.82
CA SER A 84 0.79 -3.98 4.19
C SER A 84 1.09 -5.39 4.68
N VAL A 85 1.28 -6.33 3.75
CA VAL A 85 1.60 -7.73 4.02
C VAL A 85 2.68 -8.23 3.06
N VAL A 86 3.36 -9.33 3.41
CA VAL A 86 4.27 -10.05 2.49
C VAL A 86 3.77 -11.45 2.19
N HIS A 87 2.79 -11.95 2.95
CA HIS A 87 2.20 -13.28 2.79
C HIS A 87 0.87 -13.39 3.55
N HIS A 88 0.05 -14.42 3.25
CA HIS A 88 -1.13 -14.73 4.07
C HIS A 88 -0.78 -15.49 5.36
N TYR A 89 0.39 -16.14 5.45
CA TYR A 89 0.84 -16.81 6.68
C TYR A 89 1.43 -15.80 7.69
N PRO A 90 0.99 -15.85 8.96
CA PRO A 90 1.43 -14.91 10.01
C PRO A 90 2.94 -14.91 10.23
N GLU A 91 3.57 -16.08 10.20
CA GLU A 91 5.02 -16.23 10.45
C GLU A 91 5.89 -15.51 9.41
N HIS A 92 5.45 -15.39 8.17
CA HIS A 92 6.17 -14.63 7.13
C HIS A 92 6.08 -13.13 7.40
N ASN A 93 4.87 -12.63 7.69
CA ASN A 93 4.66 -11.23 8.05
C ASN A 93 5.40 -10.87 9.35
N ARG A 94 5.43 -11.78 10.35
CA ARG A 94 6.16 -11.57 11.58
C ARG A 94 7.63 -11.28 11.35
N LYS A 95 8.30 -12.01 10.47
CA LYS A 95 9.73 -11.83 10.16
C LYS A 95 10.04 -10.43 9.63
N ILE A 96 9.11 -9.82 8.90
CA ILE A 96 9.30 -8.50 8.28
C ILE A 96 8.82 -7.38 9.21
N TYR A 97 7.58 -7.47 9.72
CA TYR A 97 6.95 -6.35 10.43
C TYR A 97 7.19 -6.37 11.95
N THR A 98 7.39 -7.55 12.53
CA THR A 98 7.55 -7.72 13.98
C THR A 98 8.66 -8.70 14.34
N PRO A 99 9.90 -8.53 13.81
CA PRO A 99 10.97 -9.52 14.02
C PRO A 99 11.32 -9.76 15.50
N HIS A 100 11.00 -8.78 16.37
CA HIS A 100 11.26 -8.85 17.81
C HIS A 100 10.07 -9.35 18.64
N ARG A 101 8.90 -9.58 18.01
CA ARG A 101 7.71 -10.14 18.66
C ARG A 101 7.61 -11.65 18.39
N LYS A 102 6.97 -12.38 19.31
CA LYS A 102 6.73 -13.83 19.13
C LYS A 102 5.65 -14.10 18.08
N GLU A 103 4.67 -13.20 17.96
CA GLU A 103 3.48 -13.36 17.12
C GLU A 103 3.29 -12.14 16.22
N TYR A 104 2.60 -12.36 15.11
CA TYR A 104 2.05 -11.33 14.24
C TYR A 104 0.57 -11.11 14.61
N ILE A 105 -0.06 -10.08 14.05
CA ILE A 105 -1.49 -9.84 14.21
C ILE A 105 -2.31 -11.00 13.61
N ASP A 106 -3.47 -11.26 14.20
CA ASP A 106 -4.51 -12.07 13.59
C ASP A 106 -5.13 -11.27 12.42
N LEU A 107 -4.60 -11.49 11.21
CA LEU A 107 -5.00 -10.73 10.01
C LEU A 107 -6.48 -10.95 9.67
N PRO A 108 -7.03 -12.19 9.65
CA PRO A 108 -8.45 -12.43 9.48
C PRO A 108 -9.33 -11.64 10.46
N ALA A 109 -9.02 -11.70 11.75
CA ALA A 109 -9.79 -10.99 12.75
C ALA A 109 -9.64 -9.46 12.64
N THR A 110 -8.50 -8.96 12.14
CA THR A 110 -8.28 -7.53 11.89
C THR A 110 -9.10 -7.05 10.69
N ILE A 111 -9.15 -7.82 9.60
CA ILE A 111 -9.98 -7.53 8.42
C ILE A 111 -11.46 -7.50 8.83
N LYS A 112 -11.93 -8.54 9.54
CA LYS A 112 -13.30 -8.59 10.03
C LYS A 112 -13.66 -7.38 10.90
N TYR A 113 -12.79 -6.99 11.81
CA TYR A 113 -13.01 -5.83 12.67
C TYR A 113 -13.11 -4.51 11.89
N LEU A 114 -12.29 -4.32 10.85
CA LEU A 114 -12.39 -3.16 9.98
C LEU A 114 -13.71 -3.13 9.20
N HIS A 115 -14.17 -4.26 8.68
CA HIS A 115 -15.48 -4.37 8.03
C HIS A 115 -16.64 -4.07 9.00
N GLU A 116 -16.57 -4.53 10.25
CA GLU A 116 -17.56 -4.20 11.30
C GLU A 116 -17.62 -2.70 11.59
N LEU A 117 -16.52 -1.97 11.39
CA LEU A 117 -16.46 -0.51 11.50
C LEU A 117 -16.90 0.23 10.23
N GLY A 118 -17.18 -0.49 9.12
CA GLY A 118 -17.63 0.07 7.85
C GLY A 118 -16.52 0.41 6.85
N PHE A 119 -15.27 0.05 7.13
CA PHE A 119 -14.17 0.27 6.18
C PHE A 119 -14.15 -0.79 5.08
N SER A 120 -13.79 -0.38 3.87
CA SER A 120 -13.25 -1.30 2.88
C SER A 120 -11.80 -1.63 3.22
N VAL A 121 -11.37 -2.85 2.91
CA VAL A 121 -9.99 -3.32 3.19
C VAL A 121 -9.26 -3.59 1.90
N ARG A 122 -8.02 -3.09 1.80
CA ARG A 122 -7.07 -3.49 0.77
C ARG A 122 -5.89 -4.21 1.41
N LEU A 123 -5.49 -5.34 0.85
CA LEU A 123 -4.19 -5.93 1.16
C LEU A 123 -3.16 -5.46 0.15
N SER A 124 -2.11 -4.81 0.64
CA SER A 124 -0.96 -4.37 -0.15
C SER A 124 0.18 -5.37 0.06
N CYS A 125 0.26 -6.35 -0.85
CA CYS A 125 1.24 -7.45 -0.77
C CYS A 125 2.54 -7.05 -1.45
N VAL A 126 3.61 -6.90 -0.66
CA VAL A 126 4.97 -6.73 -1.16
C VAL A 126 5.52 -8.09 -1.58
N MET A 127 5.84 -8.24 -2.86
CA MET A 127 6.37 -9.48 -3.43
C MET A 127 7.89 -9.50 -3.33
N ALA A 128 8.42 -10.51 -2.67
CA ALA A 128 9.86 -10.68 -2.47
C ALA A 128 10.24 -12.17 -2.48
N LYS A 129 11.51 -12.48 -2.74
CA LYS A 129 12.04 -13.85 -2.65
C LYS A 129 11.80 -14.44 -1.27
N GLY A 130 11.39 -15.70 -1.24
CA GLY A 130 11.04 -16.41 0.01
C GLY A 130 9.66 -16.07 0.57
N TYR A 131 8.87 -15.25 -0.13
CA TYR A 131 7.52 -14.86 0.24
C TYR A 131 6.56 -15.13 -0.93
N VAL A 132 5.85 -14.13 -1.43
CA VAL A 132 5.00 -14.28 -2.63
C VAL A 132 5.87 -14.07 -3.87
N GLU A 133 6.41 -15.17 -4.41
CA GLU A 133 7.39 -15.14 -5.51
C GLU A 133 7.07 -16.07 -6.70
N SER A 134 5.95 -16.78 -6.61
CA SER A 134 5.54 -17.74 -7.65
C SER A 134 4.07 -17.60 -8.00
N PRO A 135 3.60 -18.10 -9.15
CA PRO A 135 2.18 -18.16 -9.50
C PRO A 135 1.31 -18.82 -8.43
N GLU A 136 1.74 -19.96 -7.89
CA GLU A 136 1.04 -20.66 -6.81
C GLU A 136 0.89 -19.80 -5.55
N ALA A 137 1.96 -19.09 -5.13
CA ALA A 137 1.91 -18.21 -3.96
C ALA A 137 0.95 -17.02 -4.18
N VAL A 138 0.88 -16.51 -5.42
CA VAL A 138 -0.06 -15.46 -5.82
C VAL A 138 -1.49 -15.99 -5.77
N GLU A 139 -1.77 -17.17 -6.34
CA GLU A 139 -3.11 -17.79 -6.28
C GLU A 139 -3.56 -18.03 -4.83
N ASN A 140 -2.68 -18.55 -3.99
CA ASN A 140 -2.96 -18.76 -2.56
C ASN A 140 -3.31 -17.45 -1.84
N MET A 141 -2.60 -16.35 -2.15
CA MET A 141 -2.88 -15.03 -1.59
C MET A 141 -4.22 -14.47 -2.09
N ILE A 142 -4.57 -14.69 -3.37
CA ILE A 142 -5.86 -14.31 -3.95
C ILE A 142 -7.01 -15.09 -3.26
N ASN A 143 -6.84 -16.39 -3.09
CA ASN A 143 -7.83 -17.23 -2.42
C ASN A 143 -8.04 -16.81 -0.97
N PHE A 144 -6.96 -16.47 -0.25
CA PHE A 144 -7.03 -15.92 1.10
C PHE A 144 -7.81 -14.58 1.11
N ALA A 145 -7.44 -13.63 0.27
CA ALA A 145 -8.09 -12.32 0.20
C ALA A 145 -9.61 -12.46 -0.05
N ARG A 146 -9.98 -13.30 -1.02
CA ARG A 146 -11.39 -13.61 -1.34
C ARG A 146 -12.14 -14.25 -0.18
N GLN A 147 -11.53 -15.21 0.53
CA GLN A 147 -12.14 -15.87 1.69
C GLN A 147 -12.37 -14.89 2.85
N GLN A 148 -11.52 -13.88 3.00
CA GLN A 148 -11.66 -12.86 4.03
C GLN A 148 -12.54 -11.67 3.60
N GLY A 149 -13.08 -11.67 2.38
CA GLY A 149 -13.93 -10.59 1.86
C GLY A 149 -13.17 -9.29 1.60
N VAL A 150 -11.85 -9.37 1.35
CA VAL A 150 -11.02 -8.19 1.03
C VAL A 150 -11.45 -7.60 -0.31
N GLU A 151 -11.72 -6.30 -0.36
CA GLU A 151 -12.20 -5.64 -1.58
C GLU A 151 -11.11 -5.52 -2.64
N GLN A 152 -9.87 -5.27 -2.24
CA GLN A 152 -8.76 -5.09 -3.18
C GLN A 152 -7.50 -5.79 -2.71
N LEU A 153 -6.81 -6.46 -3.64
CA LEU A 153 -5.50 -7.06 -3.42
C LEU A 153 -4.50 -6.48 -4.41
N THR A 154 -3.46 -5.81 -3.90
CA THR A 154 -2.39 -5.25 -4.73
C THR A 154 -1.12 -6.02 -4.50
N PHE A 155 -0.52 -6.52 -5.58
CA PHE A 155 0.81 -7.11 -5.61
C PHE A 155 1.83 -6.09 -6.11
N THR A 156 2.87 -5.83 -5.30
CA THR A 156 3.93 -4.88 -5.65
C THR A 156 5.28 -5.57 -5.52
N PRO A 157 5.93 -5.93 -6.64
CA PRO A 157 7.28 -6.47 -6.61
C PRO A 157 8.26 -5.48 -5.96
N VAL A 158 9.18 -5.99 -5.13
CA VAL A 158 10.29 -5.20 -4.62
C VAL A 158 11.13 -4.68 -5.79
N ASN A 159 11.41 -3.38 -5.78
CA ASN A 159 12.23 -2.70 -6.76
C ASN A 159 13.37 -1.92 -6.07
N LEU A 160 14.48 -1.78 -6.77
CA LEU A 160 15.54 -0.89 -6.29
C LEU A 160 15.08 0.57 -6.31
N PRO A 161 15.42 1.35 -5.29
CA PRO A 161 15.22 2.80 -5.32
C PRO A 161 16.00 3.42 -6.49
N ALA A 162 15.43 4.45 -7.13
CA ALA A 162 16.09 5.13 -8.25
C ALA A 162 17.43 5.77 -7.86
N SER A 163 17.57 6.20 -6.59
CA SER A 163 18.84 6.71 -6.02
C SER A 163 19.94 5.65 -5.95
N ALA A 164 19.61 4.36 -6.05
CA ALA A 164 20.60 3.29 -6.08
C ALA A 164 21.34 3.19 -7.44
N ILE A 165 20.86 3.91 -8.44
CA ILE A 165 21.45 3.93 -9.81
C ILE A 165 22.42 5.13 -9.97
N ASP A 166 22.49 6.02 -8.98
CA ASP A 166 23.38 7.17 -9.00
C ASP A 166 24.84 6.71 -8.71
N PRO A 167 25.76 6.73 -9.69
CA PRO A 167 27.14 6.29 -9.50
C PRO A 167 27.94 7.17 -8.53
N ASP A 168 27.47 8.40 -8.25
CA ASP A 168 28.12 9.33 -7.34
C ASP A 168 27.56 9.22 -5.91
N ASN A 169 26.54 8.39 -5.68
CA ASN A 169 26.00 8.15 -4.35
C ASN A 169 26.80 7.05 -3.64
N HIS A 170 27.79 7.45 -2.86
CA HIS A 170 28.65 6.56 -2.09
C HIS A 170 27.96 5.86 -0.89
N ASP A 171 26.68 6.17 -0.61
CA ASP A 171 25.83 5.45 0.35
C ASP A 171 25.22 4.17 -0.26
N ALA A 172 25.81 3.62 -1.32
CA ALA A 172 25.44 2.37 -1.98
C ALA A 172 25.40 1.12 -1.05
N TYR A 173 25.75 1.29 0.20
CA TYR A 173 25.66 0.28 1.27
C TYR A 173 24.47 0.51 2.21
N ASP A 174 23.46 1.28 1.83
CA ASP A 174 22.22 1.37 2.59
C ASP A 174 21.64 -0.05 2.73
N LYS A 175 21.39 -0.46 3.97
CA LYS A 175 20.81 -1.77 4.30
C LYS A 175 19.51 -2.04 3.54
N HIS A 176 18.74 -1.00 3.23
CA HIS A 176 17.51 -1.10 2.45
C HIS A 176 17.79 -1.46 1.00
N TRP A 177 18.83 -0.89 0.38
CA TRP A 177 19.25 -1.21 -0.97
C TRP A 177 19.73 -2.65 -1.08
N VAL A 178 20.60 -3.07 -0.15
CA VAL A 178 21.14 -4.44 -0.11
C VAL A 178 19.97 -5.42 0.02
N TRP A 179 19.07 -5.18 0.98
CA TRP A 179 17.91 -6.06 1.18
C TRP A 179 17.02 -6.10 -0.09
N ALA A 180 16.72 -4.97 -0.69
CA ALA A 180 15.92 -4.92 -1.91
C ALA A 180 16.58 -5.68 -3.07
N SER A 181 17.89 -5.48 -3.28
CA SER A 181 18.67 -6.18 -4.31
C SER A 181 18.63 -7.70 -4.13
N ASP A 182 18.79 -8.17 -2.88
CA ASP A 182 18.82 -9.59 -2.57
C ASP A 182 17.44 -10.26 -2.69
N ASN A 183 16.37 -9.47 -2.48
CA ASN A 183 14.99 -9.98 -2.40
C ASN A 183 14.12 -9.63 -3.61
N MET A 184 14.65 -8.99 -4.64
CA MET A 184 13.90 -8.72 -5.87
C MET A 184 13.53 -10.01 -6.60
N LEU A 185 12.33 -10.01 -7.18
CA LEU A 185 11.93 -11.04 -8.14
C LEU A 185 12.63 -10.83 -9.48
N SER A 186 13.01 -11.90 -10.13
CA SER A 186 13.51 -11.88 -11.49
C SER A 186 12.40 -11.50 -12.49
N SER A 187 12.77 -10.92 -13.62
CA SER A 187 11.83 -10.65 -14.72
C SER A 187 11.09 -11.90 -15.19
N LYS A 188 11.74 -13.08 -15.10
CA LYS A 188 11.12 -14.37 -15.44
C LYS A 188 9.99 -14.73 -14.47
N GLN A 189 10.19 -14.52 -13.15
CA GLN A 189 9.16 -14.77 -12.14
C GLN A 189 7.98 -13.82 -12.33
N ILE A 190 8.22 -12.52 -12.51
CA ILE A 190 7.16 -11.53 -12.76
C ILE A 190 6.38 -11.87 -14.03
N LYS A 191 7.07 -12.28 -15.10
CA LYS A 191 6.43 -12.70 -16.34
C LYS A 191 5.54 -13.93 -16.12
N SER A 192 6.03 -14.96 -15.44
CA SER A 192 5.27 -16.18 -15.16
C SER A 192 4.04 -15.89 -14.29
N ILE A 193 4.15 -15.02 -13.27
CA ILE A 193 3.03 -14.60 -12.44
C ILE A 193 1.98 -13.85 -13.28
N ARG A 194 2.43 -12.97 -14.19
CA ARG A 194 1.51 -12.25 -15.06
C ARG A 194 0.79 -13.20 -16.02
N GLU A 195 1.50 -14.14 -16.63
CA GLU A 195 0.92 -15.14 -17.53
C GLU A 195 -0.15 -15.97 -16.80
N GLU A 196 0.10 -16.38 -15.55
CA GLU A 196 -0.87 -17.08 -14.72
C GLU A 196 -2.10 -16.20 -14.40
N LEU A 197 -1.90 -14.92 -14.09
CA LEU A 197 -3.02 -13.99 -13.87
C LEU A 197 -3.83 -13.76 -15.15
N ASP A 198 -3.18 -13.75 -16.32
CA ASP A 198 -3.85 -13.65 -17.63
C ASP A 198 -4.69 -14.90 -17.92
N ASP A 199 -4.23 -16.07 -17.48
CA ASP A 199 -4.95 -17.34 -17.69
C ASP A 199 -6.13 -17.52 -16.71
N MET A 200 -5.97 -17.08 -15.45
CA MET A 200 -7.00 -17.31 -14.42
C MET A 200 -8.01 -16.18 -14.26
N GLY A 201 -7.74 -14.99 -14.80
CA GLY A 201 -8.53 -13.79 -14.58
C GLY A 201 -8.86 -13.03 -15.87
N VAL A 202 -9.70 -12.00 -15.71
CA VAL A 202 -10.05 -11.07 -16.78
C VAL A 202 -9.31 -9.75 -16.55
N ARG A 203 -8.55 -9.28 -17.52
CA ARG A 203 -7.96 -7.93 -17.46
C ARG A 203 -9.06 -6.88 -17.53
N LEU A 204 -9.11 -6.01 -16.52
CA LEU A 204 -10.07 -4.91 -16.46
C LEU A 204 -9.47 -3.62 -17.04
N MET A 205 -8.21 -3.33 -16.71
CA MET A 205 -7.52 -2.13 -17.20
C MET A 205 -5.99 -2.24 -17.07
N GLU A 206 -5.30 -1.45 -17.87
CA GLU A 206 -3.86 -1.20 -17.75
C GLU A 206 -3.65 0.24 -17.31
N LEU A 207 -2.85 0.44 -16.27
CA LEU A 207 -2.61 1.76 -15.69
C LEU A 207 -1.32 2.37 -16.28
N SER A 208 -1.31 3.67 -16.46
CA SER A 208 -0.21 4.43 -17.09
C SER A 208 1.17 4.18 -16.47
N HIS A 209 1.20 3.79 -15.20
CA HIS A 209 2.46 3.46 -14.51
C HIS A 209 2.92 1.99 -14.66
N GLY A 210 2.26 1.21 -15.52
CA GLY A 210 2.67 -0.16 -15.81
C GLY A 210 2.10 -1.21 -14.87
N ALA A 211 0.93 -0.97 -14.28
CA ALA A 211 0.18 -1.97 -13.54
C ALA A 211 -1.00 -2.49 -14.35
N ILE A 212 -1.42 -3.71 -14.08
CA ILE A 212 -2.63 -4.32 -14.65
C ILE A 212 -3.59 -4.65 -13.52
N VAL A 213 -4.87 -4.31 -13.72
CA VAL A 213 -5.97 -4.68 -12.81
C VAL A 213 -6.75 -5.82 -13.43
N TYR A 214 -7.01 -6.85 -12.62
CA TYR A 214 -7.73 -8.06 -12.99
C TYR A 214 -8.97 -8.27 -12.11
N ASP A 215 -9.97 -8.91 -12.66
CA ASP A 215 -10.94 -9.70 -11.90
C ASP A 215 -10.48 -11.17 -11.94
N VAL A 216 -10.15 -11.71 -10.78
CA VAL A 216 -9.80 -13.13 -10.65
C VAL A 216 -10.88 -13.82 -9.81
N ARG A 217 -11.87 -14.41 -10.50
CA ARG A 217 -12.98 -15.14 -9.85
C ARG A 217 -13.74 -14.26 -8.83
N GLY A 218 -13.97 -12.99 -9.17
CA GLY A 218 -14.64 -12.01 -8.32
C GLY A 218 -13.74 -11.27 -7.34
N GLN A 219 -12.42 -11.56 -7.30
CA GLN A 219 -11.45 -10.79 -6.51
C GLN A 219 -10.80 -9.71 -7.38
N ASN A 220 -10.87 -8.44 -6.94
CA ASN A 220 -10.09 -7.37 -7.56
C ASN A 220 -8.60 -7.55 -7.22
N VAL A 221 -7.77 -7.69 -8.24
CA VAL A 221 -6.33 -7.91 -8.13
C VAL A 221 -5.58 -6.89 -8.98
N CYS A 222 -4.60 -6.21 -8.41
CA CYS A 222 -3.71 -5.31 -9.13
C CYS A 222 -2.27 -5.83 -9.06
N LEU A 223 -1.64 -6.08 -10.22
CA LEU A 223 -0.21 -6.38 -10.30
C LEU A 223 0.53 -5.12 -10.76
N SER A 224 1.33 -4.53 -9.88
CA SER A 224 2.10 -3.31 -10.13
C SER A 224 3.42 -3.61 -10.85
N ASN A 225 3.89 -2.65 -11.67
CA ASN A 225 5.19 -2.71 -12.36
C ASN A 225 5.44 -3.98 -13.18
N CYS A 226 4.39 -4.56 -13.78
CA CYS A 226 4.46 -5.80 -14.53
C CYS A 226 4.58 -5.57 -16.05
N LEU A 227 4.37 -4.36 -16.55
CA LEU A 227 4.51 -4.03 -17.97
C LEU A 227 5.89 -3.45 -18.26
N VAL A 228 6.53 -3.98 -19.31
CA VAL A 228 7.82 -3.49 -19.83
C VAL A 228 7.63 -2.14 -20.52
N VAL A 229 6.59 -2.01 -21.34
CA VAL A 229 6.18 -0.76 -21.98
C VAL A 229 5.00 -0.21 -21.20
N LYS A 230 5.15 1.00 -20.66
CA LYS A 230 4.10 1.68 -19.91
C LYS A 230 3.15 2.38 -20.87
N PRO A 231 1.83 2.35 -20.64
CA PRO A 231 0.84 2.96 -21.54
C PRO A 231 1.05 4.47 -21.74
N ASP A 232 1.42 5.21 -20.70
CA ASP A 232 1.80 6.61 -20.75
C ASP A 232 2.87 6.93 -19.70
N ALA A 233 4.03 7.42 -20.17
CA ALA A 233 5.13 7.81 -19.32
C ALA A 233 5.15 9.32 -19.01
N SER A 234 4.32 10.12 -19.67
CA SER A 234 4.25 11.57 -19.51
C SER A 234 3.29 12.03 -18.41
N GLU A 235 2.37 11.17 -17.99
CA GLU A 235 1.40 11.50 -16.95
C GLU A 235 2.03 11.69 -15.56
N LEU A 236 1.58 12.74 -14.89
CA LEU A 236 1.90 12.98 -13.49
C LEU A 236 1.12 12.00 -12.62
N ARG A 237 1.83 11.01 -12.08
CA ARG A 237 1.21 9.91 -11.31
C ARG A 237 0.75 10.32 -9.92
N ASN A 238 1.56 11.09 -9.21
CA ASN A 238 1.36 11.39 -7.79
C ASN A 238 1.60 12.86 -7.49
N LEU A 239 0.79 13.38 -6.60
CA LEU A 239 1.04 14.60 -5.87
C LEU A 239 1.29 14.23 -4.41
N ILE A 240 2.46 14.55 -3.88
CA ILE A 240 2.90 14.10 -2.55
C ILE A 240 3.12 15.32 -1.68
N PHE A 241 2.29 15.50 -0.66
CA PHE A 241 2.46 16.53 0.34
C PHE A 241 3.39 16.01 1.45
N PHE A 242 4.53 16.67 1.61
CA PHE A 242 5.55 16.31 2.57
C PHE A 242 5.39 17.06 3.90
N PRO A 243 5.94 16.51 5.02
CA PRO A 243 5.89 17.18 6.33
C PRO A 243 6.61 18.53 6.38
N ASP A 244 7.53 18.80 5.45
CA ASP A 244 8.20 20.10 5.28
C ASP A 244 7.33 21.18 4.63
N GLY A 245 6.07 20.83 4.29
CA GLY A 245 5.12 21.73 3.66
C GLY A 245 5.19 21.80 2.13
N HIS A 246 6.13 21.11 1.50
CA HIS A 246 6.25 21.08 0.06
C HIS A 246 5.31 20.06 -0.58
N LEU A 247 4.78 20.41 -1.74
CA LEU A 247 4.12 19.49 -2.65
C LEU A 247 5.11 19.01 -3.70
N ARG A 248 5.29 17.71 -3.84
CA ARG A 248 6.23 17.09 -4.78
C ARG A 248 5.51 16.10 -5.69
N TYR A 249 6.12 15.84 -6.86
CA TYR A 249 5.63 14.81 -7.78
C TYR A 249 6.46 13.51 -7.73
N HIS A 250 7.56 13.48 -6.96
CA HIS A 250 8.39 12.32 -6.74
C HIS A 250 8.92 12.29 -5.31
N TRP A 251 8.88 11.12 -4.69
CA TRP A 251 9.21 10.98 -3.26
C TRP A 251 10.72 10.89 -2.97
N GLN A 252 11.53 10.46 -3.94
CA GLN A 252 12.98 10.26 -3.77
C GLN A 252 13.80 11.51 -4.04
N PHE A 253 13.38 12.36 -4.97
CA PHE A 253 14.17 13.50 -5.43
C PHE A 253 13.74 14.80 -4.74
N SER A 254 14.68 15.44 -4.06
CA SER A 254 14.43 16.74 -3.39
C SER A 254 14.03 17.85 -4.36
N GLY A 255 14.54 17.80 -5.60
CA GLY A 255 14.21 18.75 -6.66
C GLY A 255 12.83 18.57 -7.31
N ALA A 256 12.09 17.53 -6.96
CA ALA A 256 10.76 17.26 -7.55
C ALA A 256 9.65 18.13 -6.91
N ILE A 257 9.93 19.39 -6.59
CA ILE A 257 9.01 20.33 -5.94
C ILE A 257 8.09 20.97 -6.97
N LEU A 258 6.80 21.02 -6.66
CA LEU A 258 5.77 21.75 -7.41
C LEU A 258 5.34 23.03 -6.69
N LEU A 259 5.24 22.99 -5.35
CA LEU A 259 4.83 24.11 -4.48
C LEU A 259 5.65 24.12 -3.20
#